data_0daf4f1e9094936a27b5bad20d37c8d6
#
_entry.id   0daf4f1e9094936a27b5bad20d37c8d6
#
_cell.length_a   1.000
_cell.length_b   1.000
_cell.length_c   1.000
_cell.angle_alpha   90.00
_cell.angle_beta   90.00
_cell.angle_gamma   90.00
#
_symmetry.space_group_name_H-M   'P 1'
#
loop_
_entity.id
_entity.type
_entity.pdbx_description
1 polymer ?
#
loop_
_entity_poly.entity_id
_entity_poly.type
_entity_poly.pdbx_seq_one_letter_code
_entity_poly.pdbx_strand_id
1 'polypeptide(L)'
;MTDTPSIADRLDEPEKAHESGRQKIDWAREHMPILAALRAEFEETRPLAGERLGMAMHVEATTAVLTETLAAAGAEVAITGCNPLSTHDDVSAALDAQESITSYAERGVDDEQYYEAIEAVISHEPTITVDDGMDMVAAIHESHPNLIDSIRGGCEETTTGVHRLRAMDADDELRYPVFAVNDTPMKRLFDNVHGTGESSLAAIAMTTNLSWAGKTVVIAGYGFCGRGI
;
A
#
# COMPACT_ATOMS: atom_id res chain seq x y z
N MET A 1 -8.65 16.42 -13.71
CA MET A 1 -7.27 15.91 -13.55
C MET A 1 -6.55 16.92 -12.70
N THR A 2 -6.10 16.52 -11.52
CA THR A 2 -5.19 17.33 -10.71
C THR A 2 -3.86 17.41 -11.45
N ASP A 3 -3.21 18.58 -11.42
CA ASP A 3 -1.90 18.82 -12.07
C ASP A 3 -0.74 18.31 -11.16
N THR A 4 -1.03 17.36 -10.26
CA THR A 4 -0.05 16.80 -9.31
C THR A 4 0.96 15.96 -10.09
N PRO A 5 2.25 16.34 -10.08
CA PRO A 5 3.29 15.62 -10.81
C PRO A 5 3.53 14.24 -10.18
N SER A 6 3.89 13.25 -11.00
CA SER A 6 4.33 11.95 -10.51
C SER A 6 5.67 12.03 -9.76
N ILE A 7 6.06 10.95 -9.10
CA ILE A 7 7.35 10.92 -8.38
C ILE A 7 8.55 11.15 -9.32
N ALA A 8 8.50 10.63 -10.55
CA ALA A 8 9.60 10.80 -11.50
C ALA A 8 9.87 12.27 -11.87
N ASP A 9 8.82 13.10 -11.88
CA ASP A 9 8.94 14.54 -12.18
C ASP A 9 9.54 15.35 -11.01
N ARG A 10 9.60 14.76 -9.80
CA ARG A 10 10.03 15.44 -8.57
C ARG A 10 11.43 15.05 -8.09
N LEU A 11 11.98 13.94 -8.60
CA LEU A 11 13.32 13.48 -8.21
C LEU A 11 14.44 14.17 -8.98
N ASP A 12 15.54 14.47 -8.29
CA ASP A 12 16.75 15.06 -8.90
C ASP A 12 17.46 14.08 -9.86
N GLU A 13 17.47 12.78 -9.53
CA GLU A 13 18.14 11.72 -10.31
C GLU A 13 17.17 10.54 -10.55
N PRO A 14 16.09 10.71 -11.36
CA PRO A 14 15.04 9.69 -11.50
C PRO A 14 15.54 8.37 -12.09
N GLU A 15 16.48 8.39 -13.04
CA GLU A 15 17.04 7.16 -13.64
C GLU A 15 17.80 6.31 -12.61
N LYS A 16 18.58 6.95 -11.74
CA LYS A 16 19.32 6.25 -10.69
C LYS A 16 18.40 5.71 -9.59
N ALA A 17 17.39 6.48 -9.22
CA ALA A 17 16.34 6.02 -8.31
C ALA A 17 15.61 4.80 -8.89
N HIS A 18 15.20 4.89 -10.15
CA HIS A 18 14.57 3.78 -10.87
C HIS A 18 15.42 2.50 -10.85
N GLU A 19 16.72 2.59 -11.17
CA GLU A 19 17.62 1.42 -11.15
C GLU A 19 17.74 0.81 -9.76
N SER A 20 17.91 1.63 -8.72
CA SER A 20 17.96 1.20 -7.32
C SER A 20 16.66 0.50 -6.88
N GLY A 21 15.52 1.13 -7.17
CA GLY A 21 14.21 0.58 -6.87
C GLY A 21 13.97 -0.74 -7.58
N ARG A 22 14.33 -0.83 -8.86
CA ARG A 22 14.20 -2.07 -9.65
C ARG A 22 14.97 -3.23 -9.01
N GLN A 23 16.20 -3.02 -8.57
CA GLN A 23 16.99 -4.04 -7.89
C GLN A 23 16.32 -4.54 -6.60
N LYS A 24 15.73 -3.63 -5.81
CA LYS A 24 15.00 -3.98 -4.59
C LYS A 24 13.73 -4.79 -4.89
N ILE A 25 12.97 -4.39 -5.90
CA ILE A 25 11.75 -5.07 -6.31
C ILE A 25 12.07 -6.48 -6.85
N ASP A 26 13.11 -6.62 -7.67
CA ASP A 26 13.54 -7.91 -8.22
C ASP A 26 13.98 -8.86 -7.11
N TRP A 27 14.74 -8.37 -6.13
CA TRP A 27 15.10 -9.16 -4.96
C TRP A 27 13.87 -9.60 -4.15
N ALA A 28 12.92 -8.70 -3.89
CA ALA A 28 11.69 -9.02 -3.17
C ALA A 28 10.86 -10.08 -3.92
N ARG A 29 10.75 -9.96 -5.24
CA ARG A 29 10.00 -10.90 -6.09
C ARG A 29 10.51 -12.33 -5.96
N GLU A 30 11.83 -12.54 -5.87
CA GLU A 30 12.42 -13.87 -5.68
C GLU A 30 11.98 -14.55 -4.37
N HIS A 31 11.53 -13.75 -3.38
CA HIS A 31 11.09 -14.23 -2.07
C HIS A 31 9.55 -14.31 -1.93
N MET A 32 8.81 -14.04 -3.02
CA MET A 32 7.34 -13.99 -3.04
C MET A 32 6.73 -15.01 -4.03
N PRO A 33 6.93 -16.31 -3.81
CA PRO A 33 6.57 -17.34 -4.79
C PRO A 33 5.07 -17.44 -5.09
N ILE A 34 4.21 -17.06 -4.15
CA ILE A 34 2.75 -17.05 -4.35
C ILE A 34 2.37 -15.94 -5.33
N LEU A 35 2.90 -14.73 -5.17
CA LEU A 35 2.66 -13.64 -6.12
C LEU A 35 3.30 -13.93 -7.49
N ALA A 36 4.43 -14.61 -7.53
CA ALA A 36 5.03 -15.03 -8.81
C ALA A 36 4.10 -16.00 -9.57
N ALA A 37 3.48 -16.96 -8.87
CA ALA A 37 2.52 -17.89 -9.47
C ALA A 37 1.25 -17.18 -9.93
N LEU A 38 0.68 -16.28 -9.10
CA LEU A 38 -0.47 -15.47 -9.46
C LEU A 38 -0.19 -14.55 -10.65
N ARG A 39 0.99 -13.93 -10.69
CA ARG A 39 1.38 -13.08 -11.81
C ARG A 39 1.40 -13.86 -13.13
N ALA A 40 1.97 -15.05 -13.16
CA ALA A 40 2.01 -15.90 -14.35
C ALA A 40 0.59 -16.25 -14.84
N GLU A 41 -0.33 -16.59 -13.93
CA GLU A 41 -1.74 -16.83 -14.26
C GLU A 41 -2.44 -15.56 -14.77
N PHE A 42 -2.19 -14.42 -14.12
CA PHE A 42 -2.84 -13.15 -14.44
C PHE A 42 -2.35 -12.53 -15.75
N GLU A 43 -1.10 -12.75 -16.14
CA GLU A 43 -0.58 -12.34 -17.46
C GLU A 43 -1.34 -13.03 -18.59
N GLU A 44 -1.80 -14.28 -18.38
CA GLU A 44 -2.58 -15.04 -19.35
C GLU A 44 -4.07 -14.68 -19.31
N THR A 45 -4.65 -14.62 -18.11
CA THR A 45 -6.10 -14.50 -17.91
C THR A 45 -6.60 -13.06 -17.88
N ARG A 46 -5.75 -12.10 -17.53
CA ARG A 46 -6.03 -10.67 -17.39
C ARG A 46 -7.35 -10.36 -16.68
N PRO A 47 -7.55 -10.86 -15.45
CA PRO A 47 -8.83 -10.75 -14.75
C PRO A 47 -9.22 -9.32 -14.37
N LEU A 48 -8.28 -8.37 -14.40
CA LEU A 48 -8.49 -6.95 -14.10
C LEU A 48 -8.44 -6.07 -15.36
N ALA A 49 -8.58 -6.64 -16.56
CA ALA A 49 -8.57 -5.87 -17.79
C ALA A 49 -9.70 -4.82 -17.81
N GLY A 50 -9.32 -3.54 -17.96
CA GLY A 50 -10.23 -2.41 -17.95
C GLY A 50 -10.58 -1.86 -16.57
N GLU A 51 -10.03 -2.44 -15.49
CA GLU A 51 -10.15 -1.88 -14.15
C GLU A 51 -9.08 -0.81 -13.90
N ARG A 52 -9.45 0.22 -13.13
CA ARG A 52 -8.55 1.24 -12.61
C ARG A 52 -8.45 1.05 -11.10
N LEU A 53 -7.24 0.77 -10.63
CA LEU A 53 -6.98 0.57 -9.21
C LEU A 53 -6.39 1.85 -8.60
N GLY A 54 -7.06 2.36 -7.54
CA GLY A 54 -6.49 3.35 -6.65
C GLY A 54 -5.90 2.66 -5.43
N MET A 55 -4.62 2.89 -5.16
CA MET A 55 -3.92 2.26 -4.05
C MET A 55 -3.32 3.32 -3.12
N ALA A 56 -3.57 3.19 -1.81
CA ALA A 56 -2.90 3.96 -0.75
C ALA A 56 -2.27 2.96 0.23
N MET A 57 -0.98 2.64 0.02
CA MET A 57 -0.28 1.54 0.68
C MET A 57 1.12 1.96 1.13
N HIS A 58 1.77 1.17 1.98
CA HIS A 58 3.20 1.35 2.22
C HIS A 58 4.00 1.05 0.95
N VAL A 59 4.56 2.08 0.29
CA VAL A 59 5.28 1.90 -0.98
C VAL A 59 6.71 1.46 -0.70
N GLU A 60 6.88 0.16 -0.61
CA GLU A 60 8.14 -0.56 -0.45
C GLU A 60 8.24 -1.73 -1.45
N ALA A 61 9.36 -2.43 -1.48
CA ALA A 61 9.64 -3.44 -2.50
C ALA A 61 8.60 -4.57 -2.58
N THR A 62 8.07 -5.03 -1.44
CA THR A 62 7.07 -6.11 -1.40
C THR A 62 5.70 -5.63 -1.93
N THR A 63 5.28 -4.43 -1.56
CA THR A 63 4.08 -3.79 -2.12
C THR A 63 4.23 -3.54 -3.61
N ALA A 64 5.43 -3.17 -4.08
CA ALA A 64 5.67 -3.00 -5.51
C ALA A 64 5.49 -4.31 -6.29
N VAL A 65 5.91 -5.46 -5.76
CA VAL A 65 5.65 -6.78 -6.38
C VAL A 65 4.14 -7.04 -6.49
N LEU A 66 3.36 -6.69 -5.48
CA LEU A 66 1.89 -6.78 -5.52
C LEU A 66 1.33 -5.86 -6.60
N THR A 67 1.74 -4.60 -6.62
CA THR A 67 1.29 -3.58 -7.59
C THR A 67 1.56 -4.03 -9.03
N GLU A 68 2.76 -4.53 -9.31
CA GLU A 68 3.12 -5.10 -10.61
C GLU A 68 2.32 -6.35 -10.98
N THR A 69 1.95 -7.16 -9.99
CA THR A 69 1.10 -8.34 -10.22
C THR A 69 -0.33 -7.91 -10.62
N LEU A 70 -0.87 -6.86 -9.99
CA LEU A 70 -2.18 -6.31 -10.35
C LEU A 70 -2.16 -5.62 -11.73
N ALA A 71 -1.08 -4.92 -12.06
CA ALA A 71 -0.89 -4.36 -13.40
C ALA A 71 -0.77 -5.46 -14.48
N ALA A 72 -0.04 -6.55 -14.19
CA ALA A 72 0.03 -7.73 -15.07
C ALA A 72 -1.34 -8.40 -15.27
N ALA A 73 -2.23 -8.30 -14.28
CA ALA A 73 -3.63 -8.73 -14.39
C ALA A 73 -4.47 -7.85 -15.34
N GLY A 74 -3.90 -6.80 -15.87
CA GLY A 74 -4.53 -5.90 -16.87
C GLY A 74 -5.08 -4.61 -16.30
N ALA A 75 -4.86 -4.31 -15.02
CA ALA A 75 -5.30 -3.06 -14.41
C ALA A 75 -4.41 -1.87 -14.79
N GLU A 76 -5.01 -0.68 -14.84
CA GLU A 76 -4.29 0.59 -14.71
C GLU A 76 -4.22 0.94 -13.22
N VAL A 77 -3.03 1.25 -12.70
CA VAL A 77 -2.82 1.46 -11.27
C VAL A 77 -2.32 2.86 -10.99
N ALA A 78 -2.98 3.58 -10.10
CA ALA A 78 -2.47 4.78 -9.47
C ALA A 78 -2.20 4.49 -7.99
N ILE A 79 -0.99 4.80 -7.50
CA ILE A 79 -0.58 4.46 -6.14
C ILE A 79 0.03 5.65 -5.41
N THR A 80 -0.29 5.79 -4.12
CA THR A 80 0.40 6.70 -3.19
C THR A 80 0.75 5.98 -1.88
N GLY A 81 1.53 6.66 -1.04
CA GLY A 81 1.89 6.17 0.28
C GLY A 81 0.75 6.37 1.29
N CYS A 82 0.46 5.37 2.13
CA CYS A 82 -0.42 5.53 3.30
C CYS A 82 0.32 6.08 4.53
N ASN A 83 1.64 6.17 4.48
CA ASN A 83 2.48 6.76 5.52
C ASN A 83 3.75 7.38 4.90
N PRO A 84 3.96 8.69 5.06
CA PRO A 84 5.11 9.38 4.48
C PRO A 84 6.47 8.84 4.93
N LEU A 85 6.57 8.27 6.12
CA LEU A 85 7.84 7.80 6.67
C LEU A 85 8.25 6.40 6.20
N SER A 86 7.32 5.63 5.64
CA SER A 86 7.59 4.27 5.15
C SER A 86 7.85 4.18 3.65
N THR A 87 7.57 5.23 2.90
CA THR A 87 7.80 5.26 1.45
C THR A 87 9.28 5.15 1.11
N HIS A 88 9.58 4.37 0.06
CA HIS A 88 10.88 4.29 -0.58
C HIS A 88 10.81 4.96 -1.96
N ASP A 89 11.40 6.14 -2.09
CA ASP A 89 11.32 6.96 -3.32
C ASP A 89 11.87 6.24 -4.54
N ASP A 90 12.91 5.45 -4.39
CA ASP A 90 13.48 4.66 -5.47
C ASP A 90 12.54 3.53 -5.94
N VAL A 91 11.80 2.91 -5.03
CA VAL A 91 10.77 1.92 -5.35
C VAL A 91 9.58 2.60 -6.04
N SER A 92 9.16 3.74 -5.54
CA SER A 92 8.11 4.57 -6.14
C SER A 92 8.48 4.97 -7.57
N ALA A 93 9.72 5.44 -7.81
CA ALA A 93 10.24 5.75 -9.15
C ALA A 93 10.29 4.53 -10.09
N ALA A 94 10.64 3.36 -9.56
CA ALA A 94 10.66 2.12 -10.34
C ALA A 94 9.25 1.64 -10.74
N LEU A 95 8.23 1.93 -9.93
CA LEU A 95 6.83 1.70 -10.27
C LEU A 95 6.36 2.67 -11.35
N ASP A 96 6.63 3.98 -11.17
CA ASP A 96 6.20 5.04 -12.09
C ASP A 96 6.81 4.93 -13.50
N ALA A 97 7.95 4.27 -13.61
CA ALA A 97 8.58 3.99 -14.91
C ALA A 97 7.83 2.94 -15.77
N GLN A 98 6.76 2.34 -15.24
CA GLN A 98 5.96 1.33 -15.94
C GLN A 98 4.71 1.96 -16.56
N GLU A 99 4.40 1.62 -17.82
CA GLU A 99 3.33 2.22 -18.61
C GLU A 99 1.93 2.19 -17.94
N SER A 100 1.64 1.14 -17.17
CA SER A 100 0.33 0.92 -16.53
C SER A 100 0.28 1.33 -15.05
N ILE A 101 1.33 1.95 -14.53
CA ILE A 101 1.41 2.36 -13.12
C ILE A 101 1.83 3.83 -13.04
N THR A 102 1.11 4.62 -12.26
CA THR A 102 1.49 5.98 -11.89
C THR A 102 1.67 6.06 -10.39
N SER A 103 2.83 6.54 -9.94
CA SER A 103 3.12 6.65 -8.51
C SER A 103 3.26 8.11 -8.07
N TYR A 104 2.52 8.46 -7.02
CA TYR A 104 2.55 9.76 -6.35
C TYR A 104 3.22 9.69 -4.97
N ALA A 105 3.71 8.50 -4.58
CA ALA A 105 4.28 8.27 -3.27
C ALA A 105 5.67 8.91 -3.14
N GLU A 106 5.87 9.72 -2.11
CA GLU A 106 7.13 10.37 -1.78
C GLU A 106 7.38 10.32 -0.28
N ARG A 107 8.64 10.15 0.12
CA ARG A 107 9.04 10.09 1.52
C ARG A 107 9.12 11.47 2.13
N GLY A 108 8.56 11.60 3.35
CA GLY A 108 8.74 12.81 4.17
C GLY A 108 7.86 13.97 3.78
N VAL A 109 6.85 13.75 2.94
CA VAL A 109 5.82 14.75 2.63
C VAL A 109 5.08 15.18 3.90
N ASP A 110 4.62 16.42 3.93
CA ASP A 110 3.75 16.93 4.98
C ASP A 110 2.28 16.49 4.77
N ASP A 111 1.40 16.88 5.70
CA ASP A 111 0.00 16.48 5.66
C ASP A 111 -0.72 17.03 4.42
N GLU A 112 -0.40 18.24 3.95
CA GLU A 112 -1.01 18.83 2.77
C GLU A 112 -0.63 18.04 1.52
N GLN A 113 0.66 17.80 1.32
CA GLN A 113 1.20 17.00 0.22
C GLN A 113 0.70 15.54 0.25
N TYR A 114 0.52 14.97 1.46
CA TYR A 114 -0.05 13.63 1.63
C TYR A 114 -1.46 13.53 1.06
N TYR A 115 -2.34 14.48 1.41
CA TYR A 115 -3.71 14.50 0.89
C TYR A 115 -3.76 14.90 -0.58
N GLU A 116 -2.87 15.77 -1.08
CA GLU A 116 -2.74 16.05 -2.52
C GLU A 116 -2.40 14.77 -3.32
N ALA A 117 -1.55 13.90 -2.79
CA ALA A 117 -1.21 12.64 -3.43
C ALA A 117 -2.40 11.64 -3.41
N ILE A 118 -3.21 11.59 -2.34
CA ILE A 118 -4.46 10.84 -2.30
C ILE A 118 -5.44 11.37 -3.36
N GLU A 119 -5.62 12.68 -3.45
CA GLU A 119 -6.48 13.31 -4.46
C GLU A 119 -5.99 13.03 -5.89
N ALA A 120 -4.68 12.98 -6.11
CA ALA A 120 -4.12 12.60 -7.40
C ALA A 120 -4.50 11.16 -7.78
N VAL A 121 -4.42 10.20 -6.85
CA VAL A 121 -4.88 8.82 -7.07
C VAL A 121 -6.39 8.79 -7.35
N ILE A 122 -7.20 9.51 -6.59
CA ILE A 122 -8.66 9.58 -6.80
C ILE A 122 -9.01 10.17 -8.18
N SER A 123 -8.19 11.10 -8.69
CA SER A 123 -8.41 11.71 -10.01
C SER A 123 -8.29 10.73 -11.19
N HIS A 124 -7.72 9.54 -10.98
CA HIS A 124 -7.74 8.42 -11.94
C HIS A 124 -9.08 7.70 -11.98
N GLU A 125 -10.07 8.15 -11.20
CA GLU A 125 -11.41 7.56 -11.13
C GLU A 125 -11.38 6.05 -10.89
N PRO A 126 -10.85 5.59 -9.74
CA PRO A 126 -10.68 4.17 -9.47
C PRO A 126 -12.00 3.42 -9.50
N THR A 127 -11.98 2.22 -10.06
CA THR A 127 -13.09 1.26 -10.03
C THR A 127 -12.93 0.24 -8.90
N ILE A 128 -11.71 0.11 -8.37
CA ILE A 128 -11.37 -0.72 -7.21
C ILE A 128 -10.40 0.08 -6.34
N THR A 129 -10.59 0.06 -5.01
CA THR A 129 -9.69 0.69 -4.05
C THR A 129 -8.90 -0.35 -3.26
N VAL A 130 -7.61 -0.06 -2.97
CA VAL A 130 -6.77 -0.85 -2.06
C VAL A 130 -6.16 0.13 -1.06
N ASP A 131 -6.61 0.08 0.17
CA ASP A 131 -6.29 1.09 1.18
C ASP A 131 -5.64 0.45 2.42
N ASP A 132 -4.81 1.21 3.09
CA ASP A 132 -4.15 0.84 4.34
C ASP A 132 -4.33 1.97 5.36
N GLY A 133 -5.45 1.96 6.05
CA GLY A 133 -5.87 2.96 7.02
C GLY A 133 -7.15 3.72 6.65
N MET A 134 -7.70 3.47 5.46
CA MET A 134 -8.99 3.99 5.00
C MET A 134 -9.00 5.49 4.64
N ASP A 135 -7.84 6.14 4.47
CA ASP A 135 -7.85 7.59 4.21
C ASP A 135 -8.35 7.92 2.79
N MET A 136 -8.01 7.11 1.79
CA MET A 136 -8.54 7.28 0.43
C MET A 136 -10.04 6.95 0.37
N VAL A 137 -10.48 5.87 1.03
CA VAL A 137 -11.91 5.52 1.09
C VAL A 137 -12.72 6.63 1.77
N ALA A 138 -12.21 7.22 2.86
CA ALA A 138 -12.84 8.35 3.52
C ALA A 138 -12.93 9.57 2.60
N ALA A 139 -11.82 9.95 1.95
CA ALA A 139 -11.78 11.07 1.02
C ALA A 139 -12.79 10.91 -0.14
N ILE A 140 -12.94 9.70 -0.67
CA ILE A 140 -13.94 9.40 -1.72
C ILE A 140 -15.37 9.63 -1.19
N HIS A 141 -15.70 9.14 0.00
CA HIS A 141 -17.03 9.28 0.57
C HIS A 141 -17.36 10.74 0.93
N GLU A 142 -16.40 11.49 1.44
CA GLU A 142 -16.57 12.87 1.86
C GLU A 142 -16.60 13.87 0.70
N SER A 143 -15.68 13.71 -0.25
CA SER A 143 -15.40 14.74 -1.27
C SER A 143 -15.74 14.33 -2.71
N HIS A 144 -15.83 13.02 -2.99
CA HIS A 144 -16.06 12.50 -4.34
C HIS A 144 -17.27 11.55 -4.45
N PRO A 145 -18.44 11.90 -3.92
CA PRO A 145 -19.61 11.01 -3.90
C PRO A 145 -20.09 10.61 -5.31
N ASN A 146 -19.72 11.36 -6.33
CA ASN A 146 -20.01 11.04 -7.73
C ASN A 146 -19.24 9.85 -8.29
N LEU A 147 -18.13 9.44 -7.67
CA LEU A 147 -17.34 8.29 -8.08
C LEU A 147 -17.88 6.97 -7.50
N ILE A 148 -18.63 7.03 -6.41
CA ILE A 148 -19.07 5.86 -5.64
C ILE A 148 -19.79 4.83 -6.52
N ASP A 149 -20.67 5.26 -7.39
CA ASP A 149 -21.46 4.36 -8.27
C ASP A 149 -20.56 3.62 -9.29
N SER A 150 -19.36 4.11 -9.57
CA SER A 150 -18.39 3.47 -10.47
C SER A 150 -17.46 2.51 -9.74
N ILE A 151 -17.35 2.60 -8.41
CA ILE A 151 -16.48 1.75 -7.59
C ILE A 151 -17.19 0.41 -7.33
N ARG A 152 -16.59 -0.68 -7.79
CA ARG A 152 -17.09 -2.05 -7.61
C ARG A 152 -16.85 -2.59 -6.21
N GLY A 153 -15.84 -2.09 -5.53
CA GLY A 153 -15.46 -2.49 -4.19
C GLY A 153 -14.03 -2.11 -3.84
N GLY A 154 -13.63 -2.45 -2.63
CA GLY A 154 -12.28 -2.18 -2.14
C GLY A 154 -11.71 -3.30 -1.27
N CYS A 155 -10.46 -3.13 -0.89
CA CYS A 155 -9.73 -3.96 0.07
C CYS A 155 -9.10 -3.06 1.13
N GLU A 156 -9.19 -3.44 2.40
CA GLU A 156 -8.56 -2.73 3.52
C GLU A 156 -7.54 -3.65 4.22
N GLU A 157 -6.32 -3.17 4.29
CA GLU A 157 -5.15 -3.91 4.77
C GLU A 157 -5.08 -3.97 6.30
N THR A 158 -5.52 -2.92 7.03
CA THR A 158 -5.10 -2.72 8.40
C THR A 158 -6.24 -2.65 9.42
N THR A 159 -5.92 -2.97 10.68
CA THR A 159 -6.88 -3.03 11.79
C THR A 159 -7.60 -1.70 12.01
N THR A 160 -6.90 -0.58 11.96
CA THR A 160 -7.50 0.75 12.16
C THR A 160 -8.47 1.11 11.04
N GLY A 161 -8.12 0.83 9.79
CA GLY A 161 -9.01 1.04 8.65
C GLY A 161 -10.26 0.16 8.73
N VAL A 162 -10.12 -1.13 9.05
CA VAL A 162 -11.29 -2.02 9.25
C VAL A 162 -12.21 -1.53 10.38
N HIS A 163 -11.66 -0.96 11.47
CA HIS A 163 -12.50 -0.38 12.52
C HIS A 163 -13.28 0.85 12.04
N ARG A 164 -12.65 1.72 11.24
CA ARG A 164 -13.31 2.89 10.64
C ARG A 164 -14.40 2.46 9.65
N LEU A 165 -14.12 1.48 8.79
CA LEU A 165 -15.09 0.92 7.84
C LEU A 165 -16.31 0.34 8.55
N ARG A 166 -16.11 -0.40 9.65
CA ARG A 166 -17.22 -0.95 10.45
C ARG A 166 -18.05 0.13 11.13
N ALA A 167 -17.44 1.23 11.52
CA ALA A 167 -18.19 2.38 12.06
C ALA A 167 -19.06 3.00 10.96
N MET A 168 -18.52 3.24 9.76
CA MET A 168 -19.29 3.76 8.63
C MET A 168 -20.41 2.82 8.18
N ASP A 169 -20.15 1.50 8.18
CA ASP A 169 -21.18 0.49 7.86
C ASP A 169 -22.32 0.49 8.89
N ALA A 170 -21.98 0.62 10.19
CA ALA A 170 -22.98 0.70 11.26
C ALA A 170 -23.83 1.97 11.21
N ASP A 171 -23.29 3.05 10.64
CA ASP A 171 -23.98 4.33 10.46
C ASP A 171 -24.69 4.45 9.09
N ASP A 172 -24.72 3.36 8.28
CA ASP A 172 -25.25 3.31 6.91
C ASP A 172 -24.55 4.30 5.94
N GLU A 173 -23.30 4.67 6.22
CA GLU A 173 -22.51 5.62 5.42
C GLU A 173 -21.56 4.95 4.43
N LEU A 174 -21.21 3.67 4.62
CA LEU A 174 -20.36 2.92 3.69
C LEU A 174 -21.15 2.52 2.44
N ARG A 175 -20.83 3.14 1.30
CA ARG A 175 -21.65 3.07 0.08
C ARG A 175 -21.15 2.08 -0.98
N TYR A 176 -20.04 1.43 -0.78
CA TYR A 176 -19.58 0.31 -1.60
C TYR A 176 -18.91 -0.76 -0.73
N PRO A 177 -18.91 -2.04 -1.17
CA PRO A 177 -18.35 -3.12 -0.35
C PRO A 177 -16.83 -3.03 -0.26
N VAL A 178 -16.28 -3.24 0.95
CA VAL A 178 -14.84 -3.31 1.18
C VAL A 178 -14.48 -4.61 1.89
N PHE A 179 -13.54 -5.37 1.34
CA PHE A 179 -13.02 -6.58 1.96
C PHE A 179 -12.07 -6.23 3.10
N ALA A 180 -12.37 -6.73 4.31
CA ALA A 180 -11.49 -6.63 5.46
C ALA A 180 -10.35 -7.67 5.36
N VAL A 181 -9.35 -7.40 4.52
CA VAL A 181 -8.19 -8.28 4.31
C VAL A 181 -7.46 -8.52 5.62
N ASN A 182 -7.34 -7.48 6.47
CA ASN A 182 -6.75 -7.58 7.80
C ASN A 182 -7.33 -8.71 8.66
N ASP A 183 -8.62 -9.02 8.51
CA ASP A 183 -9.32 -9.97 9.37
C ASP A 183 -9.23 -11.42 8.85
N THR A 184 -8.61 -11.63 7.69
CA THR A 184 -8.36 -12.97 7.20
C THR A 184 -7.34 -13.70 8.11
N PRO A 185 -7.52 -15.00 8.37
CA PRO A 185 -6.60 -15.75 9.25
C PRO A 185 -5.14 -15.70 8.77
N MET A 186 -4.91 -15.80 7.47
CA MET A 186 -3.56 -15.77 6.90
C MET A 186 -2.87 -14.42 7.10
N LYS A 187 -3.60 -13.30 7.01
CA LYS A 187 -3.04 -11.97 7.22
C LYS A 187 -2.74 -11.73 8.70
N ARG A 188 -3.75 -11.65 9.55
CA ARG A 188 -3.57 -11.20 10.94
C ARG A 188 -2.76 -12.14 11.83
N LEU A 189 -2.80 -13.47 11.57
CA LEU A 189 -2.08 -14.45 12.38
C LEU A 189 -0.61 -14.58 11.97
N PHE A 190 -0.24 -14.16 10.77
CA PHE A 190 1.14 -14.19 10.27
C PHE A 190 1.75 -12.80 10.21
N ASP A 191 1.16 -11.87 9.46
CA ASP A 191 1.71 -10.53 9.30
C ASP A 191 1.75 -9.77 10.63
N ASN A 192 0.60 -9.59 11.29
CA ASN A 192 0.58 -8.80 12.53
C ASN A 192 1.32 -9.45 13.69
N VAL A 193 1.52 -10.76 13.71
CA VAL A 193 2.30 -11.46 14.74
C VAL A 193 3.78 -11.52 14.32
N HIS A 194 4.08 -12.25 13.26
CA HIS A 194 5.47 -12.55 12.88
C HIS A 194 6.13 -11.37 12.14
N GLY A 195 5.45 -10.77 11.17
CA GLY A 195 5.98 -9.64 10.42
C GLY A 195 6.26 -8.44 11.33
N THR A 196 5.29 -8.03 12.14
CA THR A 196 5.46 -6.92 13.09
C THR A 196 6.51 -7.24 14.16
N GLY A 197 6.51 -8.48 14.69
CA GLY A 197 7.47 -8.89 15.71
C GLY A 197 8.91 -8.83 15.21
N GLU A 198 9.18 -9.49 14.09
CA GLU A 198 10.52 -9.57 13.52
C GLU A 198 11.02 -8.19 13.05
N SER A 199 10.19 -7.42 12.35
CA SER A 199 10.58 -6.10 11.84
C SER A 199 10.81 -5.08 12.97
N SER A 200 10.00 -5.12 14.03
CA SER A 200 10.17 -4.24 15.19
C SER A 200 11.49 -4.52 15.91
N LEU A 201 11.80 -5.79 16.16
CA LEU A 201 13.06 -6.19 16.79
C LEU A 201 14.27 -5.84 15.91
N ALA A 202 14.18 -6.10 14.60
CA ALA A 202 15.22 -5.74 13.65
C ALA A 202 15.46 -4.22 13.62
N ALA A 203 14.39 -3.42 13.54
CA ALA A 203 14.48 -1.95 13.53
C ALA A 203 15.11 -1.41 14.82
N ILE A 204 14.70 -1.92 15.99
CA ILE A 204 15.30 -1.51 17.26
C ILE A 204 16.80 -1.86 17.30
N ALA A 205 17.17 -3.09 16.90
CA ALA A 205 18.56 -3.50 16.89
C ALA A 205 19.41 -2.64 15.94
N MET A 206 18.93 -2.36 14.75
CA MET A 206 19.61 -1.52 13.76
C MET A 206 19.74 -0.06 14.23
N THR A 207 18.67 0.51 14.75
CA THR A 207 18.64 1.93 15.15
C THR A 207 19.51 2.20 16.40
N THR A 208 19.47 1.27 17.36
CA THR A 208 20.20 1.44 18.62
C THR A 208 21.61 0.88 18.60
N ASN A 209 21.90 -0.04 17.67
CA ASN A 209 23.13 -0.84 17.62
C ASN A 209 23.44 -1.56 18.95
N LEU A 210 22.41 -1.98 19.68
CA LEU A 210 22.55 -2.66 20.97
C LEU A 210 22.29 -4.18 20.83
N SER A 211 23.07 -4.97 21.58
CA SER A 211 22.79 -6.40 21.75
C SER A 211 21.55 -6.61 22.63
N TRP A 212 20.72 -7.58 22.29
CA TRP A 212 19.57 -8.02 23.09
C TRP A 212 19.99 -8.72 24.39
N ALA A 213 21.20 -9.30 24.43
CA ALA A 213 21.69 -10.03 25.59
C ALA A 213 21.70 -9.14 26.86
N GLY A 214 21.06 -9.62 27.91
CA GLY A 214 20.99 -8.94 29.19
C GLY A 214 20.06 -7.72 29.24
N LYS A 215 19.22 -7.48 28.22
CA LYS A 215 18.24 -6.40 28.20
C LYS A 215 16.90 -6.89 28.76
N THR A 216 16.17 -5.98 29.38
CA THR A 216 14.76 -6.15 29.73
C THR A 216 13.94 -5.31 28.76
N VAL A 217 12.99 -5.94 28.08
CA VAL A 217 12.05 -5.29 27.17
C VAL A 217 10.67 -5.27 27.82
N VAL A 218 10.02 -4.12 27.83
CA VAL A 218 8.65 -3.99 28.32
C VAL A 218 7.74 -3.72 27.13
N ILE A 219 6.73 -4.56 26.94
CA ILE A 219 5.75 -4.46 25.86
C ILE A 219 4.42 -4.06 26.48
N ALA A 220 3.91 -2.89 26.10
CA ALA A 220 2.62 -2.39 26.54
C ALA A 220 1.51 -2.90 25.62
N GLY A 221 0.80 -3.95 26.05
CA GLY A 221 -0.28 -4.61 25.33
C GLY A 221 0.05 -6.05 24.95
N TYR A 222 -1.01 -6.86 24.69
CA TYR A 222 -0.89 -8.28 24.36
C TYR A 222 -1.82 -8.67 23.21
N GLY A 223 -1.95 -7.77 22.23
CA GLY A 223 -2.63 -8.03 20.96
C GLY A 223 -1.77 -8.84 19.99
N PHE A 224 -2.14 -8.91 18.73
CA PHE A 224 -1.38 -9.67 17.72
C PHE A 224 0.07 -9.19 17.62
N CYS A 225 0.29 -7.90 17.46
CA CYS A 225 1.65 -7.30 17.38
C CYS A 225 2.46 -7.53 18.66
N GLY A 226 1.89 -7.17 19.83
CA GLY A 226 2.60 -7.31 21.12
C GLY A 226 2.93 -8.75 21.51
N ARG A 227 2.21 -9.74 20.97
CA ARG A 227 2.55 -11.16 21.14
C ARG A 227 3.68 -11.61 20.22
N GLY A 228 3.83 -10.95 19.08
CA GLY A 228 4.90 -11.23 18.14
C GLY A 228 6.26 -10.72 18.62
N ILE A 229 6.27 -9.50 19.19
CA ILE A 229 7.45 -8.87 19.77
C ILE A 229 7.93 -9.63 21.02
#